data_955a352eb766bc615f5e1cd09af18bb0
#
_entry.id   955a352eb766bc615f5e1cd09af18bb0
#
_cell.length_a   1.000
_cell.length_b   1.000
_cell.length_c   1.000
_cell.angle_alpha   90.00
_cell.angle_beta   90.00
_cell.angle_gamma   90.00
#
_symmetry.space_group_name_H-M   'P 1'
#
loop_
_entity.id
_entity.type
_entity.pdbx_description
1 polymer ?
#
loop_
_entity_poly.entity_id
_entity_poly.type
_entity_poly.pdbx_seq_one_letter_code
_entity_poly.pdbx_strand_id
1 'polypeptide(L)'
;MNRKEFLLQNARIAAGLALTGVTGNLFANPLMNTRDLVVLYTNDWHSHIDPFPMDGGRNQGLGGAAKRAALIKQIRQQYQHVLLLDAGDIFQGTPYFNFFGGELEFKLMSSMGYDAATLGNHDFDSGLEGIVQQLPHAKFPFLCANYDFKGTIMEQKTSEYQIFNKGKYRVGVFGVGIELKGLVPENLYGKTIYNDPISIANSTAHFLR
;
A
#
# COMPACT_ATOMS: atom_id res chain seq x y z
N MET A 1 18.91 6.67 9.05
CA MET A 1 19.79 5.81 8.22
C MET A 1 19.45 6.09 6.77
N ASN A 2 20.41 6.53 5.95
CA ASN A 2 20.16 6.81 4.54
C ASN A 2 20.28 5.51 3.70
N ARG A 3 19.81 5.55 2.43
CA ARG A 3 19.82 4.40 1.53
C ARG A 3 21.19 3.75 1.36
N LYS A 4 22.27 4.54 1.38
CA LYS A 4 23.66 4.07 1.22
C LYS A 4 24.12 3.33 2.47
N GLU A 5 23.81 3.82 3.65
CA GLU A 5 24.11 3.18 4.93
C GLU A 5 23.37 1.85 5.09
N PHE A 6 22.10 1.79 4.70
CA PHE A 6 21.31 0.56 4.67
C PHE A 6 21.93 -0.51 3.77
N LEU A 7 22.33 -0.14 2.55
CA LEU A 7 22.96 -1.06 1.60
C LEU A 7 24.35 -1.52 2.06
N LEU A 8 25.15 -0.63 2.64
CA LEU A 8 26.47 -0.95 3.17
C LEU A 8 26.41 -1.86 4.40
N GLN A 9 25.42 -1.67 5.27
CA GLN A 9 25.25 -2.51 6.45
C GLN A 9 24.85 -3.93 6.08
N ASN A 10 23.98 -4.10 5.09
CA ASN A 10 23.60 -5.42 4.58
C ASN A 10 24.74 -6.10 3.80
N ALA A 11 25.57 -5.35 3.07
CA ALA A 11 26.75 -5.88 2.39
C ALA A 11 27.84 -6.37 3.38
N ARG A 12 28.01 -5.68 4.51
CA ARG A 12 28.97 -6.09 5.58
C ARG A 12 28.53 -7.36 6.30
N ILE A 13 27.23 -7.56 6.51
CA ILE A 13 26.67 -8.80 7.09
C ILE A 13 26.91 -9.98 6.14
N ALA A 14 26.71 -9.81 4.84
CA ALA A 14 26.95 -10.85 3.84
C ALA A 14 28.46 -11.22 3.72
N ALA A 15 29.36 -10.24 3.80
CA ALA A 15 30.81 -10.45 3.73
C ALA A 15 31.38 -11.12 5.00
N GLY A 16 30.82 -10.84 6.17
CA GLY A 16 31.22 -11.47 7.44
C GLY A 16 30.94 -12.97 7.51
N LEU A 17 29.89 -13.44 6.84
CA LEU A 17 29.51 -14.87 6.79
C LEU A 17 30.38 -15.71 5.84
N ALA A 18 31.05 -15.09 4.88
CA ALA A 18 31.91 -15.78 3.91
C ALA A 18 33.34 -16.08 4.43
N LEU A 19 33.77 -15.44 5.51
CA LEU A 19 35.15 -15.53 6.03
C LEU A 19 35.32 -16.49 7.21
N THR A 20 34.23 -16.97 7.80
CA THR A 20 34.31 -17.94 8.90
C THR A 20 33.84 -19.31 8.40
N GLY A 21 34.74 -20.12 7.89
CA GLY A 21 34.46 -21.52 7.44
C GLY A 21 33.97 -22.44 8.57
N VAL A 22 32.93 -22.02 9.29
CA VAL A 22 32.24 -22.80 10.33
C VAL A 22 31.04 -23.46 9.71
N THR A 23 31.19 -24.72 9.29
CA THR A 23 30.08 -25.64 9.00
C THR A 23 29.38 -26.02 10.30
N GLY A 24 28.72 -25.12 10.92
CA GLY A 24 27.82 -25.34 12.05
C GLY A 24 26.49 -24.66 11.73
N ASN A 25 25.37 -25.33 12.01
CA ASN A 25 24.00 -24.84 11.85
C ASN A 25 23.79 -23.44 12.49
N LEU A 26 24.29 -22.40 11.85
CA LEU A 26 23.99 -21.02 12.19
C LEU A 26 22.77 -20.54 11.35
N PHE A 27 21.64 -21.24 11.45
CA PHE A 27 20.36 -20.59 11.34
C PHE A 27 20.11 -19.85 12.66
N ALA A 28 20.99 -18.93 13.03
CA ALA A 28 20.61 -17.86 13.91
C ALA A 28 19.50 -17.11 13.15
N ASN A 29 18.26 -17.32 13.52
CA ASN A 29 17.16 -16.41 13.15
C ASN A 29 17.70 -15.01 13.44
N PRO A 30 17.85 -14.12 12.46
CA PRO A 30 18.30 -12.76 12.74
C PRO A 30 17.36 -12.26 13.83
N LEU A 31 17.91 -11.80 14.97
CA LEU A 31 17.12 -11.30 16.08
C LEU A 31 16.19 -10.24 15.52
N MET A 32 14.92 -10.59 15.43
CA MET A 32 13.92 -9.71 14.87
C MET A 32 13.85 -8.45 15.73
N ASN A 33 13.95 -7.29 15.13
CA ASN A 33 13.84 -6.04 15.86
C ASN A 33 12.39 -5.87 16.37
N THR A 34 12.23 -5.98 17.68
CA THR A 34 10.94 -5.89 18.38
C THR A 34 10.64 -4.49 18.91
N ARG A 35 11.58 -3.56 18.80
CA ARG A 35 11.50 -2.23 19.41
C ARG A 35 10.98 -1.15 18.46
N ASP A 36 11.10 -1.36 17.16
CA ASP A 36 10.76 -0.37 16.15
C ASP A 36 9.44 -0.70 15.48
N LEU A 37 8.66 0.33 15.20
CA LEU A 37 7.56 0.28 14.25
C LEU A 37 8.07 0.75 12.89
N VAL A 38 7.93 -0.09 11.90
CA VAL A 38 8.25 0.24 10.50
C VAL A 38 6.96 0.52 9.75
N VAL A 39 6.84 1.70 9.17
CA VAL A 39 5.76 2.04 8.26
C VAL A 39 6.28 1.95 6.84
N LEU A 40 5.71 1.04 6.06
CA LEU A 40 5.92 0.92 4.63
C LEU A 40 4.72 1.52 3.92
N TYR A 41 4.96 2.21 2.84
CA TYR A 41 3.87 2.72 2.02
C TYR A 41 4.20 2.62 0.53
N THR A 42 3.14 2.48 -0.26
CA THR A 42 3.15 2.51 -1.72
C THR A 42 2.06 3.48 -2.20
N ASN A 43 2.15 3.90 -3.44
CA ASN A 43 1.17 4.70 -4.13
C ASN A 43 1.37 4.54 -5.64
N ASP A 44 0.38 4.95 -6.44
CA ASP A 44 0.49 5.00 -7.90
C ASP A 44 0.99 3.67 -8.50
N TRP A 45 0.36 2.57 -8.11
CA TRP A 45 0.74 1.27 -8.67
C TRP A 45 0.34 1.14 -10.14
N HIS A 46 -0.80 1.69 -10.50
CA HIS A 46 -1.28 1.74 -11.88
C HIS A 46 -1.20 0.40 -12.59
N SER A 47 -1.64 -0.67 -11.91
CA SER A 47 -1.67 -2.04 -12.44
C SER A 47 -0.33 -2.55 -13.01
N HIS A 48 0.80 -1.95 -12.60
CA HIS A 48 2.14 -2.43 -13.00
C HIS A 48 2.50 -3.73 -12.27
N ILE A 49 1.87 -4.82 -12.68
CA ILE A 49 2.08 -6.17 -12.13
C ILE A 49 3.47 -6.69 -12.51
N ASP A 50 3.83 -6.57 -13.79
CA ASP A 50 5.16 -6.89 -14.27
C ASP A 50 6.16 -5.74 -14.00
N PRO A 51 7.46 -6.06 -13.92
CA PRO A 51 8.49 -5.02 -13.95
C PRO A 51 8.45 -4.25 -15.29
N PHE A 52 8.95 -3.02 -15.27
CA PHE A 52 9.16 -2.28 -16.51
C PHE A 52 10.00 -3.11 -17.49
N PRO A 53 9.71 -3.04 -18.81
CA PRO A 53 10.38 -3.86 -19.82
C PRO A 53 11.90 -3.58 -19.87
N MET A 54 12.66 -4.55 -20.36
CA MET A 54 14.10 -4.45 -20.56
C MET A 54 14.40 -3.80 -21.94
N ASP A 55 13.98 -2.54 -22.11
CA ASP A 55 13.99 -1.79 -23.37
C ASP A 55 15.12 -0.74 -23.47
N GLY A 56 16.04 -0.72 -22.49
CA GLY A 56 17.09 0.28 -22.37
C GLY A 56 16.64 1.59 -21.72
N GLY A 57 15.37 1.74 -21.37
CA GLY A 57 14.82 2.91 -20.68
C GLY A 57 15.33 3.06 -19.25
N ARG A 58 15.19 4.27 -18.69
CA ARG A 58 15.65 4.60 -17.32
C ARG A 58 15.11 3.65 -16.25
N ASN A 59 13.90 3.14 -16.43
CA ASN A 59 13.18 2.32 -15.44
C ASN A 59 13.23 0.82 -15.79
N GLN A 60 14.02 0.40 -16.79
CA GLN A 60 14.04 -0.99 -17.24
C GLN A 60 14.24 -1.97 -16.06
N GLY A 61 13.44 -3.01 -16.04
CA GLY A 61 13.49 -4.06 -15.03
C GLY A 61 13.14 -3.61 -13.60
N LEU A 62 12.77 -2.35 -13.35
CA LEU A 62 12.34 -1.86 -12.02
C LEU A 62 10.87 -2.21 -11.78
N GLY A 63 10.46 -2.18 -10.50
CA GLY A 63 9.08 -2.40 -10.09
C GLY A 63 8.63 -3.85 -10.20
N GLY A 64 7.33 -4.02 -10.37
CA GLY A 64 6.65 -5.32 -10.44
C GLY A 64 6.25 -5.88 -9.08
N ALA A 65 5.10 -6.60 -9.08
CA ALA A 65 4.49 -7.17 -7.88
C ALA A 65 5.41 -8.17 -7.15
N ALA A 66 6.12 -9.02 -7.91
CA ALA A 66 6.99 -10.04 -7.34
C ALA A 66 8.16 -9.44 -6.53
N LYS A 67 8.80 -8.39 -7.06
CA LYS A 67 9.90 -7.70 -6.36
C LYS A 67 9.40 -6.94 -5.14
N ARG A 68 8.23 -6.30 -5.24
CA ARG A 68 7.57 -5.65 -4.12
C ARG A 68 7.26 -6.66 -3.00
N ALA A 69 6.65 -7.80 -3.34
CA ALA A 69 6.36 -8.86 -2.39
C ALA A 69 7.62 -9.40 -1.69
N ALA A 70 8.70 -9.62 -2.45
CA ALA A 70 9.98 -10.08 -1.91
C ALA A 70 10.57 -9.07 -0.92
N LEU A 71 10.55 -7.77 -1.25
CA LEU A 71 11.04 -6.70 -0.36
C LEU A 71 10.21 -6.60 0.92
N ILE A 72 8.89 -6.63 0.81
CA ILE A 72 7.99 -6.61 1.97
C ILE A 72 8.26 -7.82 2.88
N LYS A 73 8.37 -9.01 2.28
CA LYS A 73 8.72 -10.23 3.03
C LYS A 73 10.06 -10.12 3.76
N GLN A 74 11.08 -9.61 3.09
CA GLN A 74 12.40 -9.38 3.69
C GLN A 74 12.33 -8.43 4.89
N ILE A 75 11.61 -7.31 4.77
CA ILE A 75 11.45 -6.34 5.87
C ILE A 75 10.70 -6.97 7.04
N ARG A 76 9.63 -7.74 6.78
CA ARG A 76 8.89 -8.45 7.84
C ARG A 76 9.68 -9.56 8.54
N GLN A 77 10.74 -10.06 7.93
CA GLN A 77 11.67 -10.97 8.60
C GLN A 77 12.64 -10.25 9.56
N GLN A 78 12.89 -8.96 9.34
CA GLN A 78 13.80 -8.14 10.14
C GLN A 78 13.09 -7.38 11.26
N TYR A 79 11.82 -7.01 11.07
CA TYR A 79 11.04 -6.17 11.98
C TYR A 79 9.72 -6.86 12.34
N GLN A 80 9.45 -6.93 13.64
CA GLN A 80 8.23 -7.57 14.15
C GLN A 80 6.98 -6.72 13.89
N HIS A 81 7.13 -5.39 13.97
CA HIS A 81 6.02 -4.47 13.87
C HIS A 81 6.12 -3.68 12.57
N VAL A 82 5.44 -4.16 11.55
CA VAL A 82 5.36 -3.53 10.22
C VAL A 82 3.91 -3.14 9.94
N LEU A 83 3.70 -1.91 9.52
CA LEU A 83 2.46 -1.39 8.99
C LEU A 83 2.67 -1.08 7.50
N LEU A 84 1.88 -1.70 6.63
CA LEU A 84 1.99 -1.57 5.18
C LEU A 84 0.72 -0.92 4.63
N LEU A 85 0.87 0.27 4.05
CA LEU A 85 -0.21 1.12 3.59
C LEU A 85 -0.09 1.41 2.09
N ASP A 86 -1.22 1.75 1.46
CA ASP A 86 -1.25 2.25 0.09
C ASP A 86 -2.01 3.58 0.00
N ALA A 87 -1.49 4.52 -0.76
CA ALA A 87 -2.05 5.86 -0.90
C ALA A 87 -2.90 6.08 -2.17
N GLY A 88 -3.34 4.98 -2.80
CA GLY A 88 -4.26 5.03 -3.94
C GLY A 88 -3.58 5.03 -5.30
N ASP A 89 -4.38 5.20 -6.34
CA ASP A 89 -4.03 5.00 -7.76
C ASP A 89 -3.50 3.57 -8.01
N ILE A 90 -4.24 2.61 -7.49
CA ILE A 90 -3.94 1.18 -7.62
C ILE A 90 -4.28 0.71 -9.04
N PHE A 91 -5.41 1.18 -9.56
CA PHE A 91 -5.98 0.77 -10.83
C PHE A 91 -5.42 1.57 -12.02
N GLN A 92 -5.73 1.07 -13.22
CA GLN A 92 -5.44 1.71 -14.50
C GLN A 92 -3.93 1.81 -14.80
N GLY A 93 -3.53 1.88 -16.05
CA GLY A 93 -2.15 2.11 -16.52
C GLY A 93 -1.54 0.94 -17.30
N THR A 94 -2.03 -0.29 -17.14
CA THR A 94 -1.58 -1.44 -17.93
C THR A 94 -2.76 -2.30 -18.41
N PRO A 95 -2.57 -3.19 -19.41
CA PRO A 95 -3.61 -4.10 -19.88
C PRO A 95 -4.22 -4.99 -18.79
N TYR A 96 -3.52 -5.24 -17.69
CA TYR A 96 -4.06 -6.03 -16.57
C TYR A 96 -5.37 -5.45 -16.03
N PHE A 97 -5.45 -4.14 -15.84
CA PHE A 97 -6.69 -3.50 -15.43
C PHE A 97 -7.82 -3.71 -16.42
N ASN A 98 -7.54 -3.60 -17.74
CA ASN A 98 -8.56 -3.80 -18.78
C ASN A 98 -9.13 -5.22 -18.80
N PHE A 99 -8.33 -6.23 -18.43
CA PHE A 99 -8.76 -7.63 -18.41
C PHE A 99 -9.39 -8.05 -17.06
N PHE A 100 -8.87 -7.52 -15.95
CA PHE A 100 -9.23 -8.00 -14.60
C PHE A 100 -10.00 -6.95 -13.77
N GLY A 101 -10.09 -5.70 -14.22
CA GLY A 101 -10.87 -4.64 -13.57
C GLY A 101 -10.44 -4.31 -12.14
N GLY A 102 -9.20 -4.63 -11.74
CA GLY A 102 -8.69 -4.42 -10.40
C GLY A 102 -8.69 -5.65 -9.48
N GLU A 103 -9.30 -6.76 -9.90
CA GLU A 103 -9.32 -8.02 -9.12
C GLU A 103 -7.92 -8.52 -8.81
N LEU A 104 -7.04 -8.53 -9.81
CA LEU A 104 -5.67 -9.02 -9.68
C LEU A 104 -4.87 -8.16 -8.70
N GLU A 105 -4.99 -6.85 -8.77
CA GLU A 105 -4.32 -5.88 -7.90
C GLU A 105 -4.72 -6.12 -6.44
N PHE A 106 -6.01 -6.18 -6.13
CA PHE A 106 -6.48 -6.38 -4.76
C PHE A 106 -6.10 -7.76 -4.21
N LYS A 107 -6.12 -8.82 -5.03
CA LYS A 107 -5.64 -10.14 -4.64
C LYS A 107 -4.15 -10.14 -4.32
N LEU A 108 -3.32 -9.49 -5.14
CA LEU A 108 -1.89 -9.37 -4.92
C LEU A 108 -1.58 -8.54 -3.67
N MET A 109 -2.21 -7.39 -3.49
CA MET A 109 -2.08 -6.58 -2.27
C MET A 109 -2.48 -7.36 -1.02
N SER A 110 -3.60 -8.10 -1.09
CA SER A 110 -4.04 -8.98 -0.01
C SER A 110 -3.01 -10.07 0.31
N SER A 111 -2.39 -10.67 -0.70
CA SER A 111 -1.35 -11.68 -0.52
C SER A 111 -0.05 -11.11 0.05
N MET A 112 0.29 -9.86 -0.27
CA MET A 112 1.41 -9.12 0.31
C MET A 112 1.11 -8.64 1.74
N GLY A 113 -0.16 -8.70 2.18
CA GLY A 113 -0.61 -8.34 3.52
C GLY A 113 -0.62 -6.83 3.75
N TYR A 114 -1.18 -6.06 2.83
CA TYR A 114 -1.48 -4.66 3.09
C TYR A 114 -2.40 -4.53 4.29
N ASP A 115 -2.13 -3.55 5.15
CA ASP A 115 -2.93 -3.30 6.35
C ASP A 115 -4.10 -2.35 6.05
N ALA A 116 -3.93 -1.38 5.15
CA ALA A 116 -4.99 -0.50 4.63
C ALA A 116 -4.58 0.16 3.31
N ALA A 117 -5.56 0.69 2.60
CA ALA A 117 -5.38 1.55 1.43
C ALA A 117 -6.33 2.76 1.48
N THR A 118 -6.10 3.76 0.65
CA THR A 118 -7.09 4.78 0.30
C THR A 118 -7.39 4.72 -1.19
N LEU A 119 -8.29 5.57 -1.69
CA LEU A 119 -8.62 5.66 -3.10
C LEU A 119 -7.98 6.91 -3.72
N GLY A 120 -7.26 6.73 -4.83
CA GLY A 120 -6.83 7.79 -5.71
C GLY A 120 -7.85 8.07 -6.82
N ASN A 121 -7.57 9.01 -7.73
CA ASN A 121 -8.51 9.35 -8.80
C ASN A 121 -8.67 8.23 -9.84
N HIS A 122 -7.60 7.50 -10.16
CA HIS A 122 -7.66 6.39 -11.12
C HIS A 122 -8.38 5.15 -10.59
N ASP A 123 -8.55 5.03 -9.29
CA ASP A 123 -9.36 3.95 -8.73
C ASP A 123 -10.85 4.10 -9.10
N PHE A 124 -11.29 5.30 -9.51
CA PHE A 124 -12.65 5.56 -10.01
C PHE A 124 -12.82 5.32 -11.52
N ASP A 125 -11.79 4.92 -12.27
CA ASP A 125 -11.88 4.79 -13.74
C ASP A 125 -12.91 3.75 -14.21
N SER A 126 -13.26 2.76 -13.36
CA SER A 126 -14.38 1.82 -13.61
C SER A 126 -15.67 2.20 -12.88
N GLY A 127 -15.74 3.42 -12.34
CA GLY A 127 -16.87 3.88 -11.55
C GLY A 127 -16.95 3.25 -10.16
N LEU A 128 -17.93 3.69 -9.37
CA LEU A 128 -18.18 3.14 -8.04
C LEU A 128 -18.56 1.65 -8.10
N GLU A 129 -19.26 1.23 -9.14
CA GLU A 129 -19.63 -0.16 -9.38
C GLU A 129 -18.39 -1.04 -9.58
N GLY A 130 -17.41 -0.57 -10.34
CA GLY A 130 -16.16 -1.27 -10.55
C GLY A 130 -15.38 -1.45 -9.24
N ILE A 131 -15.29 -0.41 -8.42
CA ILE A 131 -14.67 -0.50 -7.08
C ILE A 131 -15.40 -1.56 -6.24
N VAL A 132 -16.72 -1.44 -6.11
CA VAL A 132 -17.54 -2.34 -5.28
C VAL A 132 -17.41 -3.79 -5.70
N GLN A 133 -17.34 -4.06 -7.00
CA GLN A 133 -17.16 -5.40 -7.54
C GLN A 133 -15.85 -6.03 -7.07
N GLN A 134 -14.80 -5.24 -6.89
CA GLN A 134 -13.47 -5.74 -6.52
C GLN A 134 -13.24 -5.80 -5.00
N LEU A 135 -13.98 -5.04 -4.19
CA LEU A 135 -13.80 -5.03 -2.73
C LEU A 135 -13.76 -6.43 -2.07
N PRO A 136 -14.52 -7.45 -2.52
CA PRO A 136 -14.43 -8.80 -1.94
C PRO A 136 -13.04 -9.45 -2.06
N HIS A 137 -12.18 -8.96 -2.95
CA HIS A 137 -10.81 -9.45 -3.15
C HIS A 137 -9.79 -8.74 -2.26
N ALA A 138 -10.14 -7.60 -1.66
CA ALA A 138 -9.32 -6.86 -0.72
C ALA A 138 -9.53 -7.39 0.71
N LYS A 139 -8.47 -7.93 1.32
CA LYS A 139 -8.46 -8.37 2.74
C LYS A 139 -7.97 -7.25 3.68
N PHE A 140 -8.09 -6.02 3.27
CA PHE A 140 -7.72 -4.82 4.00
C PHE A 140 -8.80 -3.75 3.79
N PRO A 141 -8.99 -2.84 4.75
CA PRO A 141 -9.96 -1.77 4.62
C PRO A 141 -9.46 -0.66 3.69
N PHE A 142 -10.41 -0.01 3.02
CA PHE A 142 -10.19 1.29 2.40
C PHE A 142 -10.56 2.41 3.38
N LEU A 143 -9.64 3.34 3.59
CA LEU A 143 -9.77 4.46 4.51
C LEU A 143 -9.96 5.75 3.70
N CYS A 144 -11.14 6.35 3.77
CA CYS A 144 -11.52 7.52 2.98
C CYS A 144 -12.22 8.54 3.89
N ALA A 145 -11.44 9.37 4.59
CA ALA A 145 -11.99 10.29 5.57
C ALA A 145 -12.71 11.50 4.95
N ASN A 146 -12.29 11.94 3.76
CA ASN A 146 -12.82 13.14 3.12
C ASN A 146 -13.77 12.87 1.94
N TYR A 147 -14.06 11.61 1.60
CA TYR A 147 -15.12 11.26 0.68
C TYR A 147 -16.36 10.81 1.47
N ASP A 148 -17.48 11.52 1.30
CA ASP A 148 -18.78 11.06 1.78
C ASP A 148 -19.49 10.31 0.67
N PHE A 149 -19.63 9.01 0.84
CA PHE A 149 -20.30 8.10 -0.10
C PHE A 149 -21.79 7.90 0.18
N LYS A 150 -22.39 8.69 1.08
CA LYS A 150 -23.79 8.55 1.44
C LYS A 150 -24.73 8.64 0.22
N GLY A 151 -25.65 7.70 0.11
CA GLY A 151 -26.57 7.61 -1.03
C GLY A 151 -25.93 7.11 -2.33
N THR A 152 -24.73 6.51 -2.24
CA THR A 152 -24.08 5.79 -3.34
C THR A 152 -23.95 4.29 -3.02
N ILE A 153 -23.55 3.49 -4.02
CA ILE A 153 -23.27 2.06 -3.83
C ILE A 153 -22.06 1.81 -2.91
N MET A 154 -21.22 2.81 -2.67
CA MET A 154 -20.05 2.75 -1.78
C MET A 154 -20.39 3.06 -0.32
N GLU A 155 -21.63 3.44 -0.01
CA GLU A 155 -22.04 3.72 1.36
C GLU A 155 -21.71 2.55 2.30
N GLN A 156 -21.05 2.83 3.43
CA GLN A 156 -20.60 1.85 4.43
C GLN A 156 -19.56 0.83 3.94
N LYS A 157 -18.94 1.03 2.78
CA LYS A 157 -17.92 0.12 2.25
C LYS A 157 -16.49 0.59 2.52
N THR A 158 -16.34 1.81 2.98
CA THR A 158 -15.06 2.38 3.44
C THR A 158 -15.18 2.83 4.89
N SER A 159 -14.06 3.09 5.53
CA SER A 159 -14.00 3.66 6.87
C SER A 159 -13.28 5.01 6.83
N GLU A 160 -13.62 5.91 7.74
CA GLU A 160 -12.89 7.18 7.85
C GLU A 160 -11.47 6.96 8.36
N TYR A 161 -11.30 6.07 9.33
CA TYR A 161 -10.02 5.73 9.95
C TYR A 161 -10.00 4.29 10.46
N GLN A 162 -8.79 3.81 10.79
CA GLN A 162 -8.58 2.53 11.47
C GLN A 162 -7.48 2.69 12.52
N ILE A 163 -7.62 1.99 13.66
CA ILE A 163 -6.59 1.91 14.69
C ILE A 163 -5.91 0.55 14.60
N PHE A 164 -4.59 0.55 14.40
CA PHE A 164 -3.76 -0.65 14.34
C PHE A 164 -2.95 -0.82 15.61
N ASN A 165 -2.99 -1.99 16.22
CA ASN A 165 -2.15 -2.36 17.35
C ASN A 165 -0.95 -3.16 16.84
N LYS A 166 0.25 -2.59 16.93
CA LYS A 166 1.52 -3.21 16.51
C LYS A 166 2.46 -3.25 17.72
N GLY A 167 2.40 -4.35 18.49
CA GLY A 167 3.11 -4.47 19.75
C GLY A 167 2.65 -3.43 20.77
N LYS A 168 3.59 -2.61 21.26
CA LYS A 168 3.28 -1.50 22.18
C LYS A 168 2.70 -0.26 21.50
N TYR A 169 2.71 -0.22 20.17
CA TYR A 169 2.25 0.93 19.42
C TYR A 169 0.77 0.82 19.07
N ARG A 170 0.04 1.89 19.31
CA ARG A 170 -1.33 2.09 18.87
C ARG A 170 -1.34 3.20 17.81
N VAL A 171 -1.59 2.83 16.56
CA VAL A 171 -1.43 3.72 15.41
C VAL A 171 -2.79 3.99 14.78
N GLY A 172 -3.25 5.24 14.85
CA GLY A 172 -4.41 5.70 14.10
C GLY A 172 -3.98 6.04 12.67
N VAL A 173 -4.72 5.51 11.70
CA VAL A 173 -4.49 5.75 10.26
C VAL A 173 -5.79 6.20 9.63
N PHE A 174 -5.73 7.22 8.79
CA PHE A 174 -6.83 7.65 7.94
C PHE A 174 -6.29 8.03 6.56
N GLY A 175 -7.13 7.97 5.54
CA GLY A 175 -6.80 8.37 4.17
C GLY A 175 -7.55 9.62 3.77
N VAL A 176 -6.90 10.48 2.99
CA VAL A 176 -7.52 11.62 2.32
C VAL A 176 -7.24 11.54 0.83
N GLY A 177 -8.28 11.68 0.02
CA GLY A 177 -8.20 11.67 -1.42
C GLY A 177 -8.21 13.06 -2.03
N ILE A 178 -7.90 13.13 -3.32
CA ILE A 178 -7.91 14.35 -4.14
C ILE A 178 -9.34 14.71 -4.58
N GLU A 179 -9.57 15.98 -4.94
CA GLU A 179 -10.83 16.40 -5.54
C GLU A 179 -11.06 15.71 -6.90
N LEU A 180 -12.17 14.97 -7.03
CA LEU A 180 -12.49 14.21 -8.24
C LEU A 180 -13.00 15.10 -9.38
N LYS A 181 -13.64 16.23 -9.04
CA LYS A 181 -14.18 17.16 -10.01
C LYS A 181 -13.09 17.72 -10.92
N GLY A 182 -13.24 17.51 -12.22
CA GLY A 182 -12.26 17.93 -13.22
C GLY A 182 -11.14 16.93 -13.50
N LEU A 183 -11.01 15.88 -12.67
CA LEU A 183 -10.08 14.76 -12.89
C LEU A 183 -10.80 13.49 -13.35
N VAL A 184 -11.96 13.22 -12.77
CA VAL A 184 -12.78 12.03 -13.03
C VAL A 184 -14.12 12.47 -13.61
N PRO A 185 -14.66 11.82 -14.64
CA PRO A 185 -16.03 12.06 -15.12
C PRO A 185 -17.06 11.88 -14.01
N GLU A 186 -18.03 12.81 -13.92
CA GLU A 186 -19.01 12.85 -12.83
C GLU A 186 -19.83 11.56 -12.69
N ASN A 187 -20.15 10.90 -13.80
CA ASN A 187 -20.87 9.64 -13.80
C ASN A 187 -20.11 8.48 -13.14
N LEU A 188 -18.78 8.58 -12.97
CA LEU A 188 -17.96 7.54 -12.38
C LEU A 188 -17.88 7.65 -10.84
N TYR A 189 -18.04 8.86 -10.27
CA TYR A 189 -18.08 9.03 -8.81
C TYR A 189 -19.49 9.41 -8.30
N GLY A 190 -20.43 9.71 -9.20
CA GLY A 190 -21.84 9.93 -8.90
C GLY A 190 -22.08 11.00 -7.85
N LYS A 191 -22.82 10.63 -6.79
CA LYS A 191 -23.16 11.54 -5.68
C LYS A 191 -22.11 11.64 -4.58
N THR A 192 -20.90 11.12 -4.79
CA THR A 192 -19.81 11.22 -3.81
C THR A 192 -19.50 12.68 -3.53
N ILE A 193 -19.51 13.06 -2.24
CA ILE A 193 -19.18 14.42 -1.83
C ILE A 193 -17.71 14.46 -1.40
N TYR A 194 -16.97 15.41 -1.97
CA TYR A 194 -15.62 15.71 -1.57
C TYR A 194 -15.61 16.79 -0.49
N ASN A 195 -15.00 16.50 0.65
CA ASN A 195 -14.79 17.44 1.74
C ASN A 195 -13.35 17.93 1.74
N ASP A 196 -13.13 19.15 2.23
CA ASP A 196 -11.77 19.75 2.29
C ASP A 196 -10.81 18.85 3.07
N PRO A 197 -9.73 18.34 2.43
CA PRO A 197 -8.86 17.33 3.02
C PRO A 197 -8.05 17.87 4.19
N ILE A 198 -7.75 19.17 4.21
CA ILE A 198 -6.98 19.79 5.30
C ILE A 198 -7.83 19.87 6.56
N SER A 199 -9.08 20.31 6.42
CA SER A 199 -10.02 20.39 7.53
C SER A 199 -10.31 19.00 8.11
N ILE A 200 -10.59 18.02 7.23
CA ILE A 200 -10.86 16.62 7.64
C ILE A 200 -9.61 16.01 8.29
N ALA A 201 -8.43 16.17 7.71
CA ALA A 201 -7.19 15.64 8.29
C ALA A 201 -6.94 16.21 9.69
N ASN A 202 -7.13 17.51 9.89
CA ASN A 202 -6.94 18.14 11.19
C ASN A 202 -7.94 17.62 12.24
N SER A 203 -9.24 17.54 11.88
CA SER A 203 -10.27 17.03 12.80
C SER A 203 -10.08 15.58 13.14
N THR A 204 -9.79 14.72 12.15
CA THR A 204 -9.54 13.28 12.36
C THR A 204 -8.28 13.04 13.18
N ALA A 205 -7.19 13.77 12.90
CA ALA A 205 -5.95 13.67 13.68
C ALA A 205 -6.14 14.13 15.13
N HIS A 206 -6.96 15.18 15.36
CA HIS A 206 -7.31 15.63 16.71
C HIS A 206 -8.14 14.57 17.45
N PHE A 207 -9.10 13.94 16.79
CA PHE A 207 -9.93 12.88 17.36
C PHE A 207 -9.11 11.63 17.74
N LEU A 208 -8.07 11.29 16.96
CA LEU A 208 -7.25 10.09 17.15
C LEU A 208 -6.15 10.25 18.23
N ARG A 209 -5.89 11.45 18.70
CA ARG A 209 -4.90 11.74 19.77
C ARG A 209 -5.44 11.46 21.16
#